data_26eef7c82ea811cc962c2e8b949374a3
#
_entry.id   26eef7c82ea811cc962c2e8b949374a3
#
_cell.length_a   1.000
_cell.length_b   1.000
_cell.length_c   1.000
_cell.angle_alpha   90.00
_cell.angle_beta   90.00
_cell.angle_gamma   90.00
#
_symmetry.space_group_name_H-M   'P 1'
#
loop_
_entity.id
_entity.type
_entity.pdbx_description
1 polymer ?
#
loop_
_entity_poly.entity_id
_entity_poly.type
_entity_poly.pdbx_seq_one_letter_code
_entity_poly.pdbx_strand_id
1 'polypeptide(L)'
;MGFMVDIDTGGTFTDGLFTKGAEIRRVKVDSTPHDLTVSWLQCMEEGAAQCGFSSLTEFLDEVDIVRWSNTVASNVIAERKGPKMGLFVTEGHRQTLYAANGSNPVIGHLIEQNHVEEVQQPVDTEKLLIKLKELLEAGVRRICISLNDALKNQDEAAIKEIIEDQFPDHYLGHVPLLLGGDICKHPDDMTRTHVALLNSYVHGPLAQSMFKAEDELRALGYLKPLLLG
;
A
#
# COMPACT_ATOMS: atom_id res chain seq x y z
N MET A 1 -23.54 -18.96 12.37
CA MET A 1 -22.60 -18.63 11.29
C MET A 1 -23.25 -17.57 10.45
N GLY A 2 -22.69 -16.38 10.40
CA GLY A 2 -23.19 -15.27 9.63
C GLY A 2 -22.80 -15.35 8.15
N PHE A 3 -23.11 -14.31 7.41
CA PHE A 3 -22.71 -14.20 6.00
C PHE A 3 -21.20 -13.95 5.88
N MET A 4 -20.61 -14.50 4.83
CA MET A 4 -19.30 -14.09 4.31
C MET A 4 -19.54 -13.39 3.00
N VAL A 5 -18.93 -12.22 2.86
CA VAL A 5 -19.06 -11.35 1.68
C VAL A 5 -17.68 -11.20 1.04
N ASP A 6 -17.59 -11.56 -0.23
CA ASP A 6 -16.41 -11.40 -1.06
C ASP A 6 -16.77 -10.49 -2.23
N ILE A 7 -16.08 -9.36 -2.38
CA ILE A 7 -16.30 -8.43 -3.49
C ILE A 7 -14.99 -8.25 -4.24
N ASP A 8 -15.05 -8.38 -5.54
CA ASP A 8 -13.94 -8.09 -6.47
C ASP A 8 -14.31 -6.92 -7.37
N THR A 9 -13.57 -5.81 -7.26
CA THR A 9 -13.80 -4.61 -8.04
C THR A 9 -12.74 -4.47 -9.13
N GLY A 10 -13.15 -4.80 -10.37
CA GLY A 10 -12.35 -4.55 -11.55
C GLY A 10 -12.58 -3.16 -12.15
N GLY A 11 -11.92 -2.87 -13.27
CA GLY A 11 -12.06 -1.59 -13.97
C GLY A 11 -13.44 -1.38 -14.64
N THR A 12 -14.17 -2.45 -14.95
CA THR A 12 -15.46 -2.39 -15.66
C THR A 12 -16.62 -2.86 -14.79
N PHE A 13 -16.44 -3.94 -14.05
CA PHE A 13 -17.48 -4.54 -13.22
C PHE A 13 -16.98 -4.78 -11.81
N THR A 14 -17.92 -4.71 -10.87
CA THR A 14 -17.76 -5.13 -9.49
C THR A 14 -18.62 -6.36 -9.27
N ASP A 15 -17.99 -7.47 -8.91
CA ASP A 15 -18.62 -8.76 -8.67
C ASP A 15 -18.68 -9.06 -7.18
N GLY A 16 -19.85 -9.43 -6.66
CA GLY A 16 -20.06 -9.78 -5.25
C GLY A 16 -20.51 -11.23 -5.08
N LEU A 17 -19.93 -11.91 -4.10
CA LEU A 17 -20.33 -13.23 -3.66
C LEU A 17 -20.73 -13.17 -2.18
N PHE A 18 -21.99 -13.54 -1.90
CA PHE A 18 -22.58 -13.54 -0.56
C PHE A 18 -22.92 -14.97 -0.18
N THR A 19 -22.34 -15.49 0.90
CA THR A 19 -22.46 -16.89 1.27
C THR A 19 -22.84 -17.06 2.74
N LYS A 20 -23.81 -17.97 3.02
CA LYS A 20 -24.20 -18.40 4.37
C LYS A 20 -24.54 -19.90 4.35
N GLY A 21 -23.63 -20.74 4.81
CA GLY A 21 -23.79 -22.19 4.71
C GLY A 21 -23.81 -22.66 3.24
N ALA A 22 -24.93 -23.25 2.80
CA ALA A 22 -25.15 -23.66 1.41
C ALA A 22 -25.79 -22.59 0.53
N GLU A 23 -26.20 -21.48 1.13
CA GLU A 23 -26.80 -20.36 0.41
C GLU A 23 -25.72 -19.52 -0.27
N ILE A 24 -25.91 -19.24 -1.57
CA ILE A 24 -24.99 -18.44 -2.38
C ILE A 24 -25.81 -17.45 -3.18
N ARG A 25 -25.44 -16.16 -3.10
CA ARG A 25 -25.97 -15.09 -3.97
C ARG A 25 -24.80 -14.45 -4.70
N ARG A 26 -25.05 -14.05 -5.95
CA ARG A 26 -24.06 -13.37 -6.79
C ARG A 26 -24.65 -12.07 -7.29
N VAL A 27 -23.88 -11.02 -7.15
CA VAL A 27 -24.22 -9.68 -7.63
C VAL A 27 -23.17 -9.24 -8.63
N LYS A 28 -23.58 -8.48 -9.63
CA LYS A 28 -22.69 -7.83 -10.57
C LYS A 28 -23.22 -6.45 -10.89
N VAL A 29 -22.40 -5.43 -10.65
CA VAL A 29 -22.71 -4.02 -10.95
C VAL A 29 -21.62 -3.41 -11.82
N ASP A 30 -21.90 -2.30 -12.47
CA ASP A 30 -20.89 -1.52 -13.19
C ASP A 30 -19.93 -0.86 -12.20
N SER A 31 -18.63 -0.94 -12.47
CA SER A 31 -17.63 -0.25 -11.63
C SER A 31 -17.65 1.26 -11.85
N THR A 32 -17.31 2.00 -10.81
CA THR A 32 -17.12 3.46 -10.82
C THR A 32 -15.63 3.78 -10.79
N PRO A 33 -14.93 3.89 -11.96
CA PRO A 33 -13.45 3.94 -12.00
C PRO A 33 -12.82 5.12 -11.26
N HIS A 34 -13.54 6.21 -11.08
CA HIS A 34 -13.10 7.39 -10.35
C HIS A 34 -13.19 7.23 -8.82
N ASP A 35 -14.04 6.31 -8.36
CA ASP A 35 -14.23 5.98 -6.95
C ASP A 35 -14.83 4.57 -6.80
N LEU A 36 -13.97 3.58 -6.61
CA LEU A 36 -14.38 2.17 -6.53
C LEU A 36 -15.26 1.87 -5.31
N THR A 37 -15.26 2.74 -4.29
CA THR A 37 -16.11 2.54 -3.10
C THR A 37 -17.60 2.70 -3.43
N VAL A 38 -17.95 3.48 -4.45
CA VAL A 38 -19.35 3.66 -4.88
C VAL A 38 -19.93 2.36 -5.41
N SER A 39 -19.28 1.74 -6.39
CA SER A 39 -19.74 0.46 -6.95
C SER A 39 -19.62 -0.69 -5.93
N TRP A 40 -18.64 -0.62 -5.05
CA TRP A 40 -18.49 -1.58 -3.95
C TRP A 40 -19.68 -1.52 -2.97
N LEU A 41 -20.10 -0.32 -2.54
CA LEU A 41 -21.29 -0.13 -1.69
C LEU A 41 -22.56 -0.55 -2.42
N GLN A 42 -22.72 -0.17 -3.70
CA GLN A 42 -23.86 -0.60 -4.51
C GLN A 42 -23.96 -2.13 -4.58
N CYS A 43 -22.82 -2.80 -4.77
CA CYS A 43 -22.77 -4.27 -4.77
C CYS A 43 -23.21 -4.86 -3.41
N MET A 44 -22.80 -4.23 -2.30
CA MET A 44 -23.23 -4.63 -0.96
C MET A 44 -24.75 -4.45 -0.75
N GLU A 45 -25.33 -3.33 -1.17
CA GLU A 45 -26.76 -3.04 -1.08
C GLU A 45 -27.60 -4.04 -1.90
N GLU A 46 -27.21 -4.28 -3.15
CA GLU A 46 -27.89 -5.27 -4.00
C GLU A 46 -27.77 -6.69 -3.42
N GLY A 47 -26.61 -7.04 -2.86
CA GLY A 47 -26.40 -8.32 -2.18
C GLY A 47 -27.28 -8.48 -0.93
N ALA A 48 -27.38 -7.47 -0.11
CA ALA A 48 -28.25 -7.45 1.06
C ALA A 48 -29.73 -7.66 0.66
N ALA A 49 -30.19 -6.96 -0.37
CA ALA A 49 -31.54 -7.11 -0.90
C ALA A 49 -31.80 -8.53 -1.45
N GLN A 50 -30.86 -9.13 -2.19
CA GLN A 50 -30.97 -10.51 -2.69
C GLN A 50 -30.95 -11.55 -1.55
N CYS A 51 -30.32 -11.23 -0.42
CA CYS A 51 -30.35 -12.06 0.80
C CYS A 51 -31.62 -11.84 1.65
N GLY A 52 -32.52 -10.94 1.22
CA GLY A 52 -33.81 -10.74 1.86
C GLY A 52 -33.84 -9.68 2.97
N PHE A 53 -32.80 -8.86 3.07
CA PHE A 53 -32.72 -7.77 4.04
C PHE A 53 -33.31 -6.47 3.46
N SER A 54 -33.95 -5.67 4.33
CA SER A 54 -34.56 -4.40 3.95
C SER A 54 -33.59 -3.22 3.97
N SER A 55 -32.44 -3.39 4.60
CA SER A 55 -31.35 -2.40 4.62
C SER A 55 -29.98 -3.06 4.68
N LEU A 56 -28.95 -2.33 4.21
CA LEU A 56 -27.57 -2.77 4.33
C LEU A 56 -27.14 -2.87 5.80
N THR A 57 -27.61 -1.98 6.67
CA THR A 57 -27.32 -2.02 8.11
C THR A 57 -27.80 -3.33 8.76
N GLU A 58 -29.07 -3.71 8.51
CA GLU A 58 -29.60 -5.00 9.02
C GLU A 58 -28.81 -6.20 8.48
N PHE A 59 -28.39 -6.16 7.23
CA PHE A 59 -27.56 -7.21 6.65
C PHE A 59 -26.20 -7.30 7.33
N LEU A 60 -25.53 -6.16 7.56
CA LEU A 60 -24.18 -6.11 8.15
C LEU A 60 -24.14 -6.65 9.58
N ASP A 61 -25.22 -6.59 10.34
CA ASP A 61 -25.34 -7.23 11.67
C ASP A 61 -25.20 -8.76 11.58
N GLU A 62 -25.60 -9.36 10.44
CA GLU A 62 -25.52 -10.79 10.17
C GLU A 62 -24.23 -11.19 9.42
N VAL A 63 -23.33 -10.25 9.10
CA VAL A 63 -22.08 -10.50 8.37
C VAL A 63 -20.93 -10.82 9.33
N ASP A 64 -20.28 -11.96 9.11
CA ASP A 64 -19.09 -12.36 9.87
C ASP A 64 -17.80 -11.80 9.26
N ILE A 65 -17.70 -11.79 7.93
CA ILE A 65 -16.47 -11.41 7.21
C ILE A 65 -16.84 -10.63 5.95
N VAL A 66 -16.13 -9.51 5.74
CA VAL A 66 -16.10 -8.79 4.46
C VAL A 66 -14.67 -8.83 3.91
N ARG A 67 -14.52 -9.31 2.67
CA ARG A 67 -13.26 -9.28 1.92
C ARG A 67 -13.44 -8.45 0.65
N TRP A 68 -12.46 -7.63 0.35
CA TRP A 68 -12.44 -6.82 -0.85
C TRP A 68 -11.15 -7.01 -1.64
N SER A 69 -11.28 -7.47 -2.88
CA SER A 69 -10.24 -7.42 -3.91
C SER A 69 -10.50 -6.25 -4.84
N ASN A 70 -9.43 -5.58 -5.28
CA ASN A 70 -9.57 -4.52 -6.28
C ASN A 70 -8.32 -4.39 -7.15
N THR A 71 -8.46 -3.69 -8.27
CA THR A 71 -7.39 -3.48 -9.25
C THR A 71 -6.63 -2.16 -9.05
N VAL A 72 -6.80 -1.45 -7.92
CA VAL A 72 -6.13 -0.15 -7.67
C VAL A 72 -4.62 -0.27 -7.81
N ALA A 73 -4.00 -1.22 -7.11
CA ALA A 73 -2.56 -1.39 -7.12
C ALA A 73 -2.01 -1.71 -8.51
N SER A 74 -2.64 -2.66 -9.23
CA SER A 74 -2.23 -3.03 -10.59
C SER A 74 -2.40 -1.88 -11.58
N ASN A 75 -3.47 -1.10 -11.46
CA ASN A 75 -3.71 0.07 -12.31
C ASN A 75 -2.67 1.17 -12.05
N VAL A 76 -2.34 1.45 -10.77
CA VAL A 76 -1.29 2.41 -10.41
C VAL A 76 0.04 2.05 -11.08
N ILE A 77 0.40 0.76 -11.09
CA ILE A 77 1.64 0.27 -11.72
C ILE A 77 1.54 0.38 -13.24
N ALA A 78 0.47 -0.13 -13.85
CA ALA A 78 0.29 -0.17 -15.30
C ALA A 78 0.25 1.24 -15.91
N GLU A 79 -0.42 2.17 -15.24
CA GLU A 79 -0.57 3.56 -15.68
C GLU A 79 0.58 4.47 -15.21
N ARG A 80 1.53 3.95 -14.43
CA ARG A 80 2.66 4.68 -13.86
C ARG A 80 2.24 5.92 -13.05
N LYS A 81 1.16 5.78 -12.28
CA LYS A 81 0.57 6.88 -11.48
C LYS A 81 1.02 6.88 -10.01
N GLY A 82 2.02 6.10 -9.66
CA GLY A 82 2.59 6.11 -8.30
C GLY A 82 3.29 7.43 -7.96
N PRO A 83 3.57 7.67 -6.69
CA PRO A 83 4.27 8.86 -6.24
C PRO A 83 5.72 8.86 -6.73
N LYS A 84 6.31 10.05 -6.84
CA LYS A 84 7.75 10.19 -7.03
C LYS A 84 8.46 9.77 -5.74
N MET A 85 9.25 8.70 -5.84
CA MET A 85 9.88 8.06 -4.68
C MET A 85 11.37 8.35 -4.63
N GLY A 86 11.92 8.37 -3.40
CA GLY A 86 13.34 8.28 -3.13
C GLY A 86 13.67 6.98 -2.39
N LEU A 87 14.86 6.50 -2.55
CA LEU A 87 15.35 5.29 -1.92
C LEU A 87 16.75 5.50 -1.34
N PHE A 88 16.92 5.16 -0.07
CA PHE A 88 18.24 5.01 0.54
C PHE A 88 18.63 3.54 0.56
N VAL A 89 19.82 3.25 0.02
CA VAL A 89 20.46 1.91 0.02
C VAL A 89 21.85 1.97 0.63
N THR A 90 22.40 0.83 0.99
CA THR A 90 23.80 0.73 1.43
C THR A 90 24.73 1.11 0.28
N GLU A 91 25.85 1.75 0.59
CA GLU A 91 26.89 2.12 -0.36
C GLU A 91 27.31 0.95 -1.28
N GLY A 92 27.50 1.23 -2.56
CA GLY A 92 27.79 0.24 -3.59
C GLY A 92 26.57 -0.44 -4.22
N HIS A 93 25.37 -0.15 -3.77
CA HIS A 93 24.15 -0.82 -4.23
C HIS A 93 23.15 0.06 -5.02
N ARG A 94 23.52 1.31 -5.33
CA ARG A 94 22.68 2.26 -6.06
C ARG A 94 22.15 1.72 -7.39
N GLN A 95 23.00 1.08 -8.17
CA GLN A 95 22.63 0.58 -9.50
C GLN A 95 22.01 -0.81 -9.46
N THR A 96 22.43 -1.62 -8.52
CA THR A 96 22.09 -3.04 -8.46
C THR A 96 20.84 -3.32 -7.63
N LEU A 97 20.53 -2.49 -6.64
CA LEU A 97 19.54 -2.76 -5.60
C LEU A 97 19.69 -4.19 -5.06
N TYR A 98 20.92 -4.54 -4.72
CA TYR A 98 21.32 -5.86 -4.22
C TYR A 98 21.20 -7.03 -5.21
N ALA A 99 20.94 -6.79 -6.50
CA ALA A 99 20.88 -7.84 -7.50
C ALA A 99 22.28 -8.44 -7.75
N ALA A 100 22.41 -9.74 -7.68
CA ALA A 100 23.69 -10.46 -7.80
C ALA A 100 24.35 -10.32 -9.17
N ASN A 101 23.59 -10.09 -10.23
CA ASN A 101 24.09 -9.92 -11.59
C ASN A 101 24.41 -8.46 -11.96
N GLY A 102 24.36 -7.55 -11.01
CA GLY A 102 24.70 -6.14 -11.21
C GLY A 102 23.67 -5.33 -12.01
N SER A 103 22.53 -5.90 -12.38
CA SER A 103 21.43 -5.19 -13.06
C SER A 103 20.11 -5.40 -12.32
N ASN A 104 19.27 -4.36 -12.32
CA ASN A 104 17.98 -4.42 -11.68
C ASN A 104 16.89 -3.77 -12.54
N PRO A 105 15.91 -4.55 -13.05
CA PRO A 105 14.86 -4.06 -13.93
C PRO A 105 13.80 -3.20 -13.19
N VAL A 106 13.77 -3.22 -11.87
CA VAL A 106 12.83 -2.41 -11.07
C VAL A 106 13.17 -0.92 -11.15
N ILE A 107 14.49 -0.60 -11.22
CA ILE A 107 14.93 0.77 -11.48
C ILE A 107 14.41 1.23 -12.84
N GLY A 108 13.82 2.40 -12.90
CA GLY A 108 13.22 2.94 -14.13
C GLY A 108 11.74 2.55 -14.35
N HIS A 109 11.24 1.53 -13.63
CA HIS A 109 9.81 1.22 -13.60
C HIS A 109 9.11 1.84 -12.38
N LEU A 110 9.70 1.68 -11.21
CA LEU A 110 9.15 2.17 -9.94
C LEU A 110 9.90 3.40 -9.40
N ILE A 111 11.21 3.51 -9.69
CA ILE A 111 12.04 4.60 -9.18
C ILE A 111 13.08 5.02 -10.23
N GLU A 112 13.29 6.33 -10.35
CA GLU A 112 14.36 6.88 -11.18
C GLU A 112 15.74 6.68 -10.53
N GLN A 113 16.75 6.36 -11.31
CA GLN A 113 18.13 6.12 -10.82
C GLN A 113 18.73 7.28 -10.01
N ASN A 114 18.37 8.52 -10.36
CA ASN A 114 18.82 9.73 -9.68
C ASN A 114 18.10 10.00 -8.35
N HIS A 115 17.09 9.21 -8.02
CA HIS A 115 16.40 9.24 -6.72
C HIS A 115 16.83 8.09 -5.79
N VAL A 116 17.84 7.32 -6.19
CA VAL A 116 18.47 6.31 -5.32
C VAL A 116 19.73 6.91 -4.71
N GLU A 117 19.80 6.97 -3.39
CA GLU A 117 20.93 7.50 -2.65
C GLU A 117 21.62 6.43 -1.79
N GLU A 118 22.93 6.50 -1.73
CA GLU A 118 23.73 5.55 -0.96
C GLU A 118 24.06 6.12 0.43
N VAL A 119 24.03 5.25 1.43
CA VAL A 119 24.36 5.57 2.80
C VAL A 119 25.51 4.69 3.28
N GLN A 120 26.54 5.32 3.83
CA GLN A 120 27.64 4.63 4.50
C GLN A 120 27.29 4.28 5.96
N GLN A 121 27.90 3.25 6.49
CA GLN A 121 27.82 2.90 7.89
C GLN A 121 29.19 3.11 8.56
N PRO A 122 29.29 3.82 9.68
CA PRO A 122 28.21 4.51 10.41
C PRO A 122 27.64 5.70 9.64
N VAL A 123 26.36 6.02 9.89
CA VAL A 123 25.63 7.07 9.17
C VAL A 123 26.23 8.44 9.45
N ASP A 124 26.57 9.17 8.38
CA ASP A 124 26.92 10.59 8.45
C ASP A 124 25.61 11.40 8.32
N THR A 125 25.16 11.93 9.47
CA THR A 125 23.89 12.66 9.56
C THR A 125 23.83 13.86 8.64
N GLU A 126 24.92 14.64 8.52
CA GLU A 126 24.95 15.84 7.68
C GLU A 126 24.77 15.47 6.20
N LYS A 127 25.53 14.48 5.73
CA LYS A 127 25.41 13.99 4.35
C LYS A 127 24.03 13.39 4.05
N LEU A 128 23.47 12.64 5.00
CA LEU A 128 22.14 12.06 4.87
C LEU A 128 21.09 13.16 4.66
N LEU A 129 21.12 14.21 5.49
CA LEU A 129 20.15 15.31 5.40
C LEU A 129 20.33 16.16 4.13
N ILE A 130 21.55 16.34 3.64
CA ILE A 130 21.80 16.99 2.33
C ILE A 130 21.14 16.18 1.22
N LYS A 131 21.40 14.86 1.15
CA LYS A 131 20.81 13.99 0.14
C LYS A 131 19.30 13.94 0.21
N LEU A 132 18.73 13.88 1.43
CA LEU A 132 17.29 13.96 1.63
C LEU A 132 16.72 15.27 1.06
N LYS A 133 17.35 16.40 1.36
CA LYS A 133 16.91 17.69 0.85
C LYS A 133 16.95 17.75 -0.68
N GLU A 134 17.99 17.23 -1.32
CA GLU A 134 18.10 17.13 -2.77
C GLU A 134 16.95 16.29 -3.38
N LEU A 135 16.62 15.16 -2.75
CA LEU A 135 15.47 14.34 -3.16
C LEU A 135 14.14 15.11 -3.05
N LEU A 136 13.92 15.83 -1.95
CA LEU A 136 12.72 16.64 -1.74
C LEU A 136 12.61 17.80 -2.75
N GLU A 137 13.70 18.46 -3.05
CA GLU A 137 13.79 19.51 -4.07
C GLU A 137 13.53 18.96 -5.48
N ALA A 138 13.97 17.71 -5.75
CA ALA A 138 13.63 16.99 -6.98
C ALA A 138 12.16 16.58 -7.08
N GLY A 139 11.36 16.83 -6.04
CA GLY A 139 9.92 16.54 -6.01
C GLY A 139 9.55 15.17 -5.48
N VAL A 140 10.47 14.44 -4.85
CA VAL A 140 10.16 13.20 -4.14
C VAL A 140 9.14 13.48 -3.03
N ARG A 141 8.16 12.56 -2.88
CA ARG A 141 7.07 12.69 -1.90
C ARG A 141 6.93 11.46 -1.00
N ARG A 142 7.81 10.49 -1.16
CA ARG A 142 7.85 9.29 -0.34
C ARG A 142 9.27 8.73 -0.34
N ILE A 143 9.76 8.38 0.84
CA ILE A 143 11.11 7.83 1.01
C ILE A 143 11.01 6.38 1.46
N CYS A 144 11.73 5.51 0.79
CA CYS A 144 11.98 4.14 1.20
C CYS A 144 13.43 4.03 1.71
N ILE A 145 13.64 3.32 2.81
CA ILE A 145 14.96 3.02 3.35
C ILE A 145 15.08 1.50 3.33
N SER A 146 16.03 0.99 2.55
CA SER A 146 16.27 -0.46 2.45
C SER A 146 17.77 -0.74 2.44
N LEU A 147 18.27 -1.14 3.60
CA LEU A 147 19.69 -1.39 3.81
C LEU A 147 19.97 -2.90 3.82
N ASN A 148 21.24 -3.26 3.57
CA ASN A 148 21.66 -4.65 3.68
C ASN A 148 21.57 -5.12 5.14
N ASP A 149 21.30 -6.41 5.31
CA ASP A 149 21.19 -7.03 6.64
C ASP A 149 20.20 -6.34 7.62
N ALA A 150 19.23 -5.57 7.12
CA ALA A 150 18.30 -4.78 7.94
C ALA A 150 17.54 -5.58 9.01
N LEU A 151 17.38 -6.89 8.82
CA LEU A 151 16.77 -7.76 9.84
C LEU A 151 17.71 -8.13 10.98
N LYS A 152 19.00 -7.81 10.88
CA LYS A 152 20.03 -8.15 11.86
C LYS A 152 20.55 -6.94 12.63
N ASN A 153 20.23 -5.73 12.18
CA ASN A 153 20.70 -4.48 12.77
C ASN A 153 19.54 -3.47 12.93
N GLN A 154 19.83 -2.27 13.40
CA GLN A 154 18.87 -1.18 13.59
C GLN A 154 19.18 0.03 12.68
N ASP A 155 19.92 -0.17 11.61
CA ASP A 155 20.45 0.92 10.79
C ASP A 155 19.32 1.68 10.06
N GLU A 156 18.30 0.97 9.56
CA GLU A 156 17.12 1.60 8.95
C GLU A 156 16.35 2.45 9.98
N ALA A 157 16.18 1.95 11.21
CA ALA A 157 15.49 2.66 12.27
C ALA A 157 16.28 3.91 12.70
N ALA A 158 17.61 3.83 12.78
CA ALA A 158 18.45 4.98 13.10
C ALA A 158 18.36 6.08 12.03
N ILE A 159 18.32 5.73 10.74
CA ILE A 159 18.12 6.71 9.65
C ILE A 159 16.73 7.34 9.75
N LYS A 160 15.71 6.54 10.03
CA LYS A 160 14.34 7.03 10.20
C LYS A 160 14.29 8.06 11.34
N GLU A 161 14.86 7.76 12.49
CA GLU A 161 14.92 8.67 13.64
C GLU A 161 15.61 10.00 13.30
N ILE A 162 16.75 9.97 12.60
CA ILE A 162 17.44 11.19 12.15
C ILE A 162 16.55 12.04 11.24
N ILE A 163 15.78 11.40 10.33
CA ILE A 163 14.92 12.12 9.41
C ILE A 163 13.69 12.69 10.13
N GLU A 164 13.07 11.92 11.02
CA GLU A 164 11.88 12.34 11.78
C GLU A 164 12.21 13.46 12.76
N ASP A 165 13.40 13.49 13.36
CA ASP A 165 13.87 14.59 14.21
C ASP A 165 13.95 15.91 13.42
N GLN A 166 14.36 15.87 12.16
CA GLN A 166 14.47 17.05 11.31
C GLN A 166 13.13 17.43 10.65
N PHE A 167 12.29 16.44 10.32
CA PHE A 167 11.00 16.61 9.63
C PHE A 167 9.89 15.87 10.40
N PRO A 168 9.49 16.36 11.60
CA PRO A 168 8.46 15.71 12.40
C PRO A 168 7.11 15.62 11.68
N ASP A 169 6.31 14.61 12.00
CA ASP A 169 5.00 14.32 11.40
C ASP A 169 4.02 15.49 11.37
N HIS A 170 4.12 16.40 12.35
CA HIS A 170 3.24 17.56 12.45
C HIS A 170 3.65 18.74 11.55
N TYR A 171 4.75 18.64 10.82
CA TYR A 171 5.15 19.68 9.85
C TYR A 171 4.49 19.45 8.49
N LEU A 172 4.13 20.54 7.82
CA LEU A 172 3.58 20.50 6.45
C LEU A 172 4.54 19.87 5.42
N GLY A 173 5.80 19.72 5.76
CA GLY A 173 6.83 19.11 4.93
C GLY A 173 7.12 17.64 5.29
N HIS A 174 6.35 17.02 6.17
CA HIS A 174 6.52 15.61 6.52
C HIS A 174 6.50 14.72 5.27
N VAL A 175 7.46 13.81 5.21
CA VAL A 175 7.58 12.84 4.10
C VAL A 175 7.42 11.43 4.67
N PRO A 176 6.43 10.67 4.20
CA PRO A 176 6.24 9.30 4.64
C PRO A 176 7.47 8.44 4.40
N LEU A 177 7.95 7.79 5.46
CA LEU A 177 9.11 6.90 5.46
C LEU A 177 8.65 5.45 5.55
N LEU A 178 9.19 4.59 4.70
CA LEU A 178 8.99 3.14 4.78
C LEU A 178 10.33 2.44 4.95
N LEU A 179 10.41 1.55 5.95
CA LEU A 179 11.59 0.72 6.20
C LEU A 179 11.42 -0.63 5.50
N GLY A 180 12.42 -1.05 4.75
CA GLY A 180 12.42 -2.34 4.06
C GLY A 180 12.26 -3.50 5.01
N GLY A 181 12.97 -3.46 6.15
CA GLY A 181 12.90 -4.46 7.20
C GLY A 181 11.54 -4.56 7.91
N ASP A 182 10.75 -3.48 7.94
CA ASP A 182 9.40 -3.51 8.53
C ASP A 182 8.37 -4.07 7.55
N ILE A 183 8.47 -3.71 6.29
CA ILE A 183 7.53 -4.13 5.25
C ILE A 183 7.71 -5.60 4.88
N CYS A 184 8.95 -6.08 4.81
CA CYS A 184 9.25 -7.43 4.34
C CYS A 184 10.30 -8.11 5.23
N LYS A 185 9.93 -9.20 5.87
CA LYS A 185 10.84 -9.99 6.73
C LYS A 185 11.65 -11.05 5.95
N HIS A 186 11.78 -10.90 4.65
CA HIS A 186 12.58 -11.81 3.84
C HIS A 186 14.08 -11.59 4.06
N PRO A 187 14.92 -12.64 4.19
CA PRO A 187 16.36 -12.51 4.48
C PRO A 187 17.17 -11.92 3.31
N ASP A 188 16.71 -12.09 2.07
CA ASP A 188 17.37 -11.57 0.89
C ASP A 188 17.10 -10.07 0.70
N ASP A 189 18.17 -9.26 0.66
CA ASP A 189 18.11 -7.82 0.60
C ASP A 189 17.47 -7.29 -0.68
N MET A 190 17.69 -7.95 -1.82
CA MET A 190 17.08 -7.59 -3.10
C MET A 190 15.56 -7.75 -3.03
N THR A 191 15.09 -8.90 -2.55
CA THR A 191 13.66 -9.18 -2.38
C THR A 191 13.00 -8.17 -1.46
N ARG A 192 13.64 -7.87 -0.32
CA ARG A 192 13.15 -6.87 0.65
C ARG A 192 12.99 -5.49 0.00
N THR A 193 14.03 -5.05 -0.71
CA THR A 193 14.03 -3.75 -1.40
C THR A 193 12.94 -3.66 -2.45
N HIS A 194 12.75 -4.70 -3.26
CA HIS A 194 11.70 -4.73 -4.29
C HIS A 194 10.30 -4.68 -3.67
N VAL A 195 10.06 -5.47 -2.62
CA VAL A 195 8.76 -5.47 -1.92
C VAL A 195 8.49 -4.11 -1.27
N ALA A 196 9.49 -3.50 -0.63
CA ALA A 196 9.36 -2.20 -0.01
C ALA A 196 9.08 -1.09 -1.05
N LEU A 197 9.77 -1.10 -2.19
CA LEU A 197 9.52 -0.17 -3.29
C LEU A 197 8.11 -0.33 -3.87
N LEU A 198 7.71 -1.57 -4.15
CA LEU A 198 6.37 -1.85 -4.69
C LEU A 198 5.27 -1.40 -3.72
N ASN A 199 5.41 -1.75 -2.44
CA ASN A 199 4.49 -1.30 -1.40
C ASN A 199 4.44 0.23 -1.34
N SER A 200 5.60 0.89 -1.30
CA SER A 200 5.68 2.34 -1.27
C SER A 200 5.00 3.01 -2.47
N TYR A 201 5.11 2.39 -3.64
CA TYR A 201 4.55 2.91 -4.89
C TYR A 201 3.02 2.87 -4.92
N VAL A 202 2.41 1.79 -4.44
CA VAL A 202 0.95 1.57 -4.53
C VAL A 202 0.20 1.98 -3.27
N HIS A 203 0.88 2.15 -2.14
CA HIS A 203 0.27 2.31 -0.82
C HIS A 203 -0.74 3.46 -0.74
N GLY A 204 -0.39 4.66 -1.25
CA GLY A 204 -1.24 5.84 -1.11
C GLY A 204 -2.64 5.64 -1.69
N PRO A 205 -2.77 5.38 -3.01
CA PRO A 205 -4.07 5.13 -3.64
C PRO A 205 -4.82 3.93 -3.05
N LEU A 206 -4.11 2.84 -2.75
CA LEU A 206 -4.72 1.65 -2.16
C LEU A 206 -5.27 1.94 -0.75
N ALA A 207 -4.45 2.54 0.11
CA ALA A 207 -4.86 2.89 1.47
C ALA A 207 -6.04 3.86 1.49
N GLN A 208 -6.07 4.85 0.60
CA GLN A 208 -7.18 5.79 0.50
C GLN A 208 -8.50 5.08 0.18
N SER A 209 -8.51 4.16 -0.78
CA SER A 209 -9.69 3.37 -1.13
C SER A 209 -10.14 2.48 0.02
N MET A 210 -9.18 1.79 0.67
CA MET A 210 -9.47 0.87 1.76
C MET A 210 -10.00 1.58 3.00
N PHE A 211 -9.37 2.67 3.42
CA PHE A 211 -9.83 3.44 4.58
C PHE A 211 -11.21 4.03 4.35
N LYS A 212 -11.47 4.55 3.14
CA LYS A 212 -12.80 5.05 2.80
C LYS A 212 -13.87 3.96 2.92
N ALA A 213 -13.62 2.76 2.38
CA ALA A 213 -14.54 1.63 2.48
C ALA A 213 -14.75 1.18 3.94
N GLU A 214 -13.68 1.16 4.74
CA GLU A 214 -13.78 0.81 6.16
C GLU A 214 -14.59 1.86 6.94
N ASP A 215 -14.41 3.15 6.67
CA ASP A 215 -15.17 4.24 7.27
C ASP A 215 -16.66 4.14 6.93
N GLU A 216 -17.01 3.84 5.66
CA GLU A 216 -18.40 3.61 5.25
C GLU A 216 -19.01 2.41 5.98
N LEU A 217 -18.30 1.29 6.11
CA LEU A 217 -18.76 0.13 6.88
C LEU A 217 -18.99 0.47 8.36
N ARG A 218 -18.05 1.22 8.97
CA ARG A 218 -18.16 1.65 10.36
C ARG A 218 -19.35 2.58 10.57
N ALA A 219 -19.62 3.50 9.65
CA ALA A 219 -20.77 4.38 9.68
C ALA A 219 -22.10 3.61 9.61
N LEU A 220 -22.10 2.44 8.95
CA LEU A 220 -23.24 1.51 8.87
C LEU A 220 -23.29 0.50 10.04
N GLY A 221 -22.39 0.59 11.02
CA GLY A 221 -22.37 -0.24 12.22
C GLY A 221 -21.53 -1.51 12.14
N TYR A 222 -20.85 -1.80 11.03
CA TYR A 222 -19.94 -2.94 10.92
C TYR A 222 -18.59 -2.62 11.56
N LEU A 223 -18.31 -3.23 12.71
CA LEU A 223 -17.12 -2.95 13.52
C LEU A 223 -15.99 -3.99 13.34
N LYS A 224 -16.21 -5.02 12.51
CA LYS A 224 -15.19 -6.01 12.20
C LYS A 224 -14.24 -5.46 11.11
N PRO A 225 -12.99 -5.98 11.00
CA PRO A 225 -12.06 -5.49 9.99
C PRO A 225 -12.52 -5.83 8.57
N LEU A 226 -12.28 -4.89 7.64
CA LEU A 226 -12.32 -5.15 6.21
C LEU A 226 -11.03 -5.88 5.81
N LEU A 227 -11.14 -7.04 5.19
CA LEU A 227 -10.00 -7.84 4.77
C LEU A 227 -9.67 -7.59 3.30
N LEU A 228 -8.38 -7.58 2.97
CA LEU A 228 -7.92 -7.60 1.58
C LEU A 228 -7.95 -9.03 1.06
N GLY A 229 -8.52 -9.22 -0.14
CA GLY A 229 -8.52 -10.47 -0.90
C GLY A 229 -7.40 -10.55 -1.93
#